data_98c1d0abe22574d31f51f33732b79527
#
_entry.id   98c1d0abe22574d31f51f33732b79527
#
_cell.length_a   1.000
_cell.length_b   1.000
_cell.length_c   1.000
_cell.angle_alpha   90.00
_cell.angle_beta   90.00
_cell.angle_gamma   90.00
#
_symmetry.space_group_name_H-M   'P 1'
#
loop_
_entity.id
_entity.type
_entity.pdbx_description
1 polymer ?
#
loop_
_entity_poly.entity_id
_entity_poly.type
_entity_poly.pdbx_seq_one_letter_code
_entity_poly.pdbx_strand_id
1 'polypeptide(L)'
;MKKSMKEPILLSEVSSGTKVGQTKSQIIAYCIEHGPSTITDLAHHLMLSTPTVTKFITELENKKCIANYGKLETNGGRYPYIYGLHPEAGIFIGVDVQHDRIHIGLMNLVGDILLQDYDIPYMLSDTPEALSELCNLIRSFISEHKVDTSNLLNINVNMPGRINSLTGHSYTFFQQLQKEMSLAEILNKELGFNVSLDNDTRGMAYGEYTQGVTAGSDAKNVLYLNLSWGLGLGIILDGKIYTGKSGFSGEFGHMSIFDNEILCPCGKKGCMQTEIGGLALHRVLTQRIAAGEGSVLSDLYNKGQNITLSDIIDAINHEDVLCLEVLDSIGRKLGRQLAGLINIFNPEVVILGGALAATGEFLRLPVETIVRTYTLNVVSNDTSIKIATLGKEAGLIGSCMMARSRRFGKTN
;
A
#
# COMPACT_ATOMS: atom_id res chain seq x y z
N MET A 1 35.97 -0.19 6.39
CA MET A 1 35.70 -0.30 7.85
C MET A 1 34.20 -0.23 8.06
N LYS A 2 33.52 -1.36 8.38
CA LYS A 2 32.10 -1.36 8.77
C LYS A 2 32.02 -0.68 10.15
N LYS A 3 31.54 0.57 10.21
CA LYS A 3 31.06 1.13 11.47
C LYS A 3 29.94 0.21 11.94
N SER A 4 30.14 -0.47 13.08
CA SER A 4 29.04 -1.13 13.77
C SER A 4 27.99 -0.06 14.08
N MET A 5 26.91 -0.05 13.32
CA MET A 5 25.79 0.84 13.61
C MET A 5 25.22 0.41 14.97
N LYS A 6 25.11 1.33 15.90
CA LYS A 6 24.44 1.07 17.17
C LYS A 6 22.97 0.75 16.87
N GLU A 7 22.48 -0.33 17.46
CA GLU A 7 21.07 -0.68 17.37
C GLU A 7 20.22 0.50 17.89
N PRO A 8 19.17 0.91 17.15
CA PRO A 8 18.25 1.96 17.60
C PRO A 8 17.71 1.66 19.02
N ILE A 9 17.62 2.70 19.86
CA ILE A 9 17.23 2.55 21.27
C ILE A 9 15.89 1.81 21.39
N LEU A 10 14.90 2.17 20.56
CA LEU A 10 13.60 1.53 20.60
C LEU A 10 13.71 0.02 20.32
N LEU A 11 14.54 -0.40 19.37
CA LEU A 11 14.74 -1.82 19.06
C LEU A 11 15.40 -2.56 20.20
N SER A 12 16.39 -1.96 20.86
CA SER A 12 17.04 -2.57 22.04
C SER A 12 16.07 -2.77 23.20
N GLU A 13 15.05 -1.90 23.35
CA GLU A 13 14.05 -2.02 24.42
C GLU A 13 13.00 -3.10 24.13
N VAL A 14 12.65 -3.35 22.85
CA VAL A 14 11.56 -4.26 22.47
C VAL A 14 12.05 -5.62 21.94
N SER A 15 13.31 -5.73 21.50
CA SER A 15 13.86 -6.94 20.86
C SER A 15 14.54 -7.91 21.81
N SER A 16 14.45 -7.72 23.11
CA SER A 16 15.24 -8.44 24.11
C SER A 16 14.93 -9.95 24.26
N GLY A 17 13.99 -10.50 23.50
CA GLY A 17 13.55 -11.91 23.62
C GLY A 17 13.01 -12.29 25.02
N THR A 18 13.04 -11.35 25.95
CA THR A 18 12.58 -11.49 27.32
C THR A 18 11.10 -11.16 27.44
N LYS A 19 10.45 -11.65 28.51
CA LYS A 19 9.06 -11.28 28.82
C LYS A 19 8.87 -9.76 28.95
N VAL A 20 9.89 -9.05 29.46
CA VAL A 20 9.89 -7.58 29.58
C VAL A 20 9.89 -6.92 28.21
N GLY A 21 10.78 -7.33 27.31
CA GLY A 21 10.84 -6.79 25.94
C GLY A 21 9.56 -7.08 25.15
N GLN A 22 8.99 -8.27 25.29
CA GLN A 22 7.69 -8.61 24.69
C GLN A 22 6.58 -7.70 25.20
N THR A 23 6.51 -7.43 26.51
CA THR A 23 5.50 -6.52 27.08
C THR A 23 5.68 -5.09 26.57
N LYS A 24 6.92 -4.59 26.50
CA LYS A 24 7.22 -3.26 25.92
C LYS A 24 6.83 -3.21 24.45
N SER A 25 7.11 -4.27 23.69
CA SER A 25 6.67 -4.38 22.28
C SER A 25 5.15 -4.32 22.16
N GLN A 26 4.40 -4.99 23.05
CA GLN A 26 2.94 -4.93 23.06
C GLN A 26 2.41 -3.53 23.40
N ILE A 27 3.06 -2.79 24.30
CA ILE A 27 2.71 -1.39 24.59
C ILE A 27 2.90 -0.51 23.34
N ILE A 28 4.04 -0.64 22.66
CA ILE A 28 4.30 0.09 21.41
C ILE A 28 3.28 -0.27 20.34
N ALA A 29 3.01 -1.56 20.13
CA ALA A 29 2.01 -2.03 19.16
C ALA A 29 0.60 -1.49 19.47
N TYR A 30 0.22 -1.46 20.75
CA TYR A 30 -1.05 -0.87 21.17
C TYR A 30 -1.13 0.62 20.84
N CYS A 31 -0.07 1.38 21.15
CA CYS A 31 -0.03 2.81 20.82
C CYS A 31 -0.03 3.09 19.31
N ILE A 32 0.52 2.18 18.49
CA ILE A 32 0.43 2.27 17.02
C ILE A 32 -1.02 2.10 16.55
N GLU A 33 -1.75 1.18 17.16
CA GLU A 33 -3.13 0.80 16.76
C GLU A 33 -4.18 1.79 17.29
N HIS A 34 -4.02 2.25 18.52
CA HIS A 34 -5.05 3.03 19.25
C HIS A 34 -4.66 4.48 19.54
N GLY A 35 -3.41 4.87 19.23
CA GLY A 35 -2.91 6.20 19.59
C GLY A 35 -2.60 6.39 21.07
N PRO A 36 -2.47 7.65 21.53
CA PRO A 36 -2.21 7.96 22.92
C PRO A 36 -3.35 7.49 23.83
N SER A 37 -3.00 6.79 24.92
CA SER A 37 -3.96 6.11 25.80
C SER A 37 -3.57 6.25 27.27
N THR A 38 -4.53 6.01 28.17
CA THR A 38 -4.25 6.04 29.62
C THR A 38 -3.54 4.76 30.09
N ILE A 39 -2.85 4.84 31.22
CA ILE A 39 -2.25 3.65 31.85
C ILE A 39 -3.31 2.59 32.18
N THR A 40 -4.53 3.01 32.49
CA THR A 40 -5.64 2.11 32.80
C THR A 40 -6.09 1.34 31.57
N ASP A 41 -6.21 2.00 30.41
CA ASP A 41 -6.59 1.36 29.15
C ASP A 41 -5.53 0.34 28.71
N LEU A 42 -4.26 0.73 28.79
CA LEU A 42 -3.12 -0.16 28.52
C LEU A 42 -3.11 -1.38 29.47
N ALA A 43 -3.34 -1.17 30.77
CA ALA A 43 -3.37 -2.24 31.76
C ALA A 43 -4.52 -3.22 31.50
N HIS A 44 -5.69 -2.71 31.16
CA HIS A 44 -6.86 -3.51 30.80
C HIS A 44 -6.62 -4.34 29.54
N HIS A 45 -6.16 -3.69 28.46
CA HIS A 45 -5.91 -4.37 27.18
C HIS A 45 -4.82 -5.45 27.27
N LEU A 46 -3.74 -5.16 27.99
CA LEU A 46 -2.61 -6.08 28.14
C LEU A 46 -2.82 -7.13 29.24
N MET A 47 -3.93 -7.08 29.96
CA MET A 47 -4.23 -7.93 31.13
C MET A 47 -3.11 -7.88 32.19
N LEU A 48 -2.57 -6.68 32.45
CA LEU A 48 -1.49 -6.42 33.39
C LEU A 48 -1.97 -5.52 34.55
N SER A 49 -1.27 -5.56 35.69
CA SER A 49 -1.55 -4.62 36.76
C SER A 49 -1.11 -3.20 36.41
N THR A 50 -1.88 -2.20 36.84
CA THR A 50 -1.54 -0.77 36.70
C THR A 50 -0.11 -0.43 37.15
N PRO A 51 0.41 -0.91 38.29
CA PRO A 51 1.79 -0.68 38.70
C PRO A 51 2.82 -1.23 37.70
N THR A 52 2.55 -2.40 37.09
CA THR A 52 3.43 -3.00 36.08
C THR A 52 3.49 -2.15 34.85
N VAL A 53 2.35 -1.71 34.34
CA VAL A 53 2.27 -0.83 33.13
C VAL A 53 2.93 0.51 33.45
N THR A 54 2.66 1.12 34.58
CA THR A 54 3.31 2.38 35.03
C THR A 54 4.84 2.26 35.00
N LYS A 55 5.38 1.17 35.50
CA LYS A 55 6.83 0.92 35.46
C LYS A 55 7.36 0.92 34.03
N PHE A 56 6.73 0.19 33.11
CA PHE A 56 7.19 0.11 31.71
C PHE A 56 7.01 1.42 30.95
N ILE A 57 5.91 2.14 31.17
CA ILE A 57 5.71 3.48 30.61
C ILE A 57 6.81 4.44 31.08
N THR A 58 7.14 4.46 32.38
CA THR A 58 8.22 5.30 32.91
C THR A 58 9.59 4.94 32.30
N GLU A 59 9.88 3.65 32.16
CA GLU A 59 11.12 3.19 31.52
C GLU A 59 11.20 3.64 30.05
N LEU A 60 10.10 3.47 29.27
CA LEU A 60 10.03 3.85 27.86
C LEU A 60 10.04 5.39 27.68
N GLU A 61 9.44 6.14 28.60
CA GLU A 61 9.46 7.62 28.60
C GLU A 61 10.88 8.13 28.86
N ASN A 62 11.59 7.58 29.84
CA ASN A 62 12.99 7.92 30.13
C ASN A 62 13.93 7.64 28.95
N LYS A 63 13.57 6.67 28.10
CA LYS A 63 14.29 6.32 26.86
C LYS A 63 13.80 7.09 25.64
N LYS A 64 12.85 8.01 25.81
CA LYS A 64 12.18 8.76 24.72
C LYS A 64 11.55 7.85 23.66
N CYS A 65 11.07 6.68 24.06
CA CYS A 65 10.29 5.79 23.20
C CYS A 65 8.79 6.14 23.24
N ILE A 66 8.33 6.59 24.41
CA ILE A 66 6.97 7.07 24.67
C ILE A 66 7.05 8.51 25.17
N ALA A 67 6.00 9.29 24.88
CA ALA A 67 5.82 10.66 25.35
C ALA A 67 4.50 10.81 26.13
N ASN A 68 4.48 11.76 27.05
CA ASN A 68 3.28 12.19 27.76
C ASN A 68 2.57 13.25 26.92
N TYR A 69 1.34 12.98 26.49
CA TYR A 69 0.51 13.87 25.67
C TYR A 69 -0.43 14.77 26.49
N GLY A 70 -0.23 14.84 27.80
CA GLY A 70 -1.05 15.67 28.69
C GLY A 70 -2.18 14.88 29.35
N LYS A 71 -3.18 15.61 29.82
CA LYS A 71 -4.34 15.04 30.53
C LYS A 71 -5.53 14.89 29.61
N LEU A 72 -6.21 13.74 29.69
CA LEU A 72 -7.48 13.52 28.99
C LEU A 72 -8.59 14.29 29.72
N GLU A 73 -9.29 15.18 29.00
CA GLU A 73 -10.49 15.85 29.54
C GLU A 73 -11.63 14.83 29.68
N THR A 74 -12.18 14.72 30.88
CA THR A 74 -13.32 13.84 31.19
C THR A 74 -14.46 14.65 31.78
N ASN A 75 -15.69 14.24 31.53
CA ASN A 75 -16.92 14.90 32.03
C ASN A 75 -17.16 14.66 33.54
N GLY A 76 -16.08 14.72 34.35
CA GLY A 76 -16.13 14.60 35.80
C GLY A 76 -15.09 13.60 36.33
N GLY A 77 -14.42 13.93 37.42
CA GLY A 77 -13.42 13.11 38.10
C GLY A 77 -11.99 13.53 37.84
N ARG A 78 -11.03 12.62 38.11
CA ARG A 78 -9.59 12.87 37.96
C ARG A 78 -9.21 12.78 36.49
N TYR A 79 -8.55 13.78 35.94
CA TYR A 79 -8.01 13.82 34.59
C TYR A 79 -6.77 12.91 34.48
N PRO A 80 -6.86 11.72 33.88
CA PRO A 80 -5.70 10.84 33.72
C PRO A 80 -4.74 11.37 32.64
N TYR A 81 -3.44 11.11 32.82
CA TYR A 81 -2.47 11.35 31.77
C TYR A 81 -2.60 10.31 30.67
N ILE A 82 -2.39 10.76 29.41
CA ILE A 82 -2.30 9.88 28.25
C ILE A 82 -0.86 9.82 27.75
N TYR A 83 -0.47 8.62 27.36
CA TYR A 83 0.87 8.29 26.90
C TYR A 83 0.78 7.67 25.50
N GLY A 84 1.66 8.08 24.61
CA GLY A 84 1.72 7.60 23.24
C GLY A 84 3.14 7.50 22.75
N LEU A 85 3.33 7.16 21.48
CA LEU A 85 4.64 7.03 20.85
C LEU A 85 5.36 8.39 20.83
N HIS A 86 6.67 8.38 21.09
CA HIS A 86 7.48 9.56 20.85
C HIS A 86 7.81 9.67 19.34
N PRO A 87 7.49 10.75 18.62
CA PRO A 87 7.68 10.85 17.19
C PRO A 87 9.12 10.56 16.73
N GLU A 88 10.11 11.01 17.50
CA GLU A 88 11.53 10.86 17.17
C GLU A 88 12.14 9.51 17.59
N ALA A 89 11.35 8.61 18.21
CA ALA A 89 11.87 7.32 18.68
C ALA A 89 12.25 6.37 17.54
N GLY A 90 11.75 6.61 16.34
CA GLY A 90 12.06 5.80 15.17
C GLY A 90 11.58 6.44 13.88
N ILE A 91 12.27 6.13 12.81
CA ILE A 91 11.92 6.54 11.46
C ILE A 91 11.88 5.34 10.52
N PHE A 92 11.14 5.48 9.44
CA PHE A 92 10.96 4.48 8.40
C PHE A 92 11.14 5.13 7.04
N ILE A 93 11.73 4.40 6.11
CA ILE A 93 11.76 4.81 4.70
C ILE A 93 10.82 3.89 3.93
N GLY A 94 9.92 4.48 3.16
CA GLY A 94 9.10 3.81 2.17
C GLY A 94 9.62 4.09 0.78
N VAL A 95 9.64 3.07 -0.05
CA VAL A 95 9.99 3.18 -1.48
C VAL A 95 8.86 2.54 -2.27
N ASP A 96 8.28 3.27 -3.21
CA ASP A 96 7.29 2.78 -4.15
C ASP A 96 7.91 2.74 -5.54
N VAL A 97 8.20 1.54 -6.02
CA VAL A 97 8.83 1.30 -7.32
C VAL A 97 7.74 1.13 -8.37
N GLN A 98 7.79 1.95 -9.41
CA GLN A 98 6.95 1.82 -10.60
C GLN A 98 7.79 1.40 -11.81
N HIS A 99 7.20 1.26 -12.98
CA HIS A 99 7.93 0.80 -14.17
C HIS A 99 8.98 1.80 -14.65
N ASP A 100 8.69 3.11 -14.58
CA ASP A 100 9.48 4.20 -15.15
C ASP A 100 9.96 5.25 -14.12
N ARG A 101 9.63 5.04 -12.85
CA ARG A 101 9.95 5.96 -11.76
C ARG A 101 9.91 5.30 -10.38
N ILE A 102 10.41 5.99 -9.38
CA ILE A 102 10.21 5.62 -7.98
C ILE A 102 9.77 6.83 -7.16
N HIS A 103 9.11 6.57 -6.05
CA HIS A 103 8.80 7.53 -5.00
C HIS A 103 9.49 7.08 -3.72
N ILE A 104 10.12 8.00 -2.99
CA ILE A 104 10.79 7.71 -1.72
C ILE A 104 10.29 8.67 -0.66
N GLY A 105 9.99 8.16 0.54
CA GLY A 105 9.55 9.00 1.67
C GLY A 105 10.10 8.54 2.99
N LEU A 106 10.16 9.48 3.92
CA LEU A 106 10.56 9.31 5.31
C LEU A 106 9.35 9.54 6.20
N MET A 107 9.09 8.62 7.10
CA MET A 107 7.99 8.66 8.07
C MET A 107 8.53 8.50 9.48
N ASN A 108 7.96 9.22 10.45
CA ASN A 108 8.27 9.03 11.87
C ASN A 108 7.49 7.84 12.50
N LEU A 109 7.75 7.56 13.77
CA LEU A 109 7.13 6.43 14.48
C LEU A 109 5.61 6.59 14.62
N VAL A 110 5.07 7.80 14.75
CA VAL A 110 3.62 8.03 14.89
C VAL A 110 2.88 7.96 13.56
N GLY A 111 3.57 8.07 12.43
CA GLY A 111 2.99 7.92 11.10
C GLY A 111 2.95 9.19 10.26
N ASP A 112 3.58 10.28 10.73
CA ASP A 112 3.69 11.51 9.94
C ASP A 112 4.76 11.38 8.87
N ILE A 113 4.44 11.74 7.64
CA ILE A 113 5.42 11.84 6.55
C ILE A 113 6.25 13.12 6.76
N LEU A 114 7.55 12.93 6.94
CA LEU A 114 8.50 14.02 7.20
C LEU A 114 9.13 14.58 5.92
N LEU A 115 9.42 13.68 4.97
CA LEU A 115 10.07 13.99 3.69
C LEU A 115 9.50 13.08 2.61
N GLN A 116 9.44 13.58 1.38
CA GLN A 116 8.97 12.80 0.25
C GLN A 116 9.49 13.36 -1.07
N ASP A 117 10.02 12.47 -1.91
CA ASP A 117 10.42 12.75 -3.27
C ASP A 117 9.60 11.90 -4.22
N TYR A 118 8.96 12.54 -5.19
CA TYR A 118 8.11 11.90 -6.19
C TYR A 118 8.75 11.95 -7.58
N ASP A 119 8.29 11.05 -8.43
CA ASP A 119 8.60 11.03 -9.86
C ASP A 119 10.12 11.01 -10.15
N ILE A 120 10.91 10.35 -9.28
CA ILE A 120 12.35 10.15 -9.50
C ILE A 120 12.50 9.20 -10.68
N PRO A 121 13.19 9.60 -11.78
CA PRO A 121 13.37 8.73 -12.94
C PRO A 121 14.08 7.43 -12.58
N TYR A 122 13.50 6.31 -12.98
CA TYR A 122 14.05 4.98 -12.76
C TYR A 122 13.39 4.00 -13.73
N MET A 123 14.17 3.16 -14.40
CA MET A 123 13.64 2.14 -15.29
C MET A 123 13.75 0.76 -14.65
N LEU A 124 12.62 0.22 -14.21
CA LEU A 124 12.57 -1.11 -13.62
C LEU A 124 12.84 -2.18 -14.68
N SER A 125 13.94 -2.88 -14.53
CA SER A 125 14.33 -4.00 -15.40
C SER A 125 14.96 -5.13 -14.59
N ASP A 126 14.97 -6.35 -15.14
CA ASP A 126 15.52 -7.55 -14.48
C ASP A 126 17.05 -7.63 -14.66
N THR A 127 17.77 -6.57 -14.28
CA THR A 127 19.23 -6.45 -14.44
C THR A 127 19.93 -6.04 -13.14
N PRO A 128 21.23 -6.44 -12.95
CA PRO A 128 22.02 -5.99 -11.80
C PRO A 128 22.18 -4.47 -11.74
N GLU A 129 22.26 -3.80 -12.90
CA GLU A 129 22.41 -2.35 -13.02
C GLU A 129 21.20 -1.63 -12.45
N ALA A 130 19.98 -2.08 -12.78
CA ALA A 130 18.76 -1.52 -12.24
C ALA A 130 18.67 -1.71 -10.72
N LEU A 131 19.09 -2.84 -10.17
CA LEU A 131 19.15 -3.04 -8.72
C LEU A 131 20.17 -2.11 -8.06
N SER A 132 21.33 -1.94 -8.67
CA SER A 132 22.36 -1.00 -8.18
C SER A 132 21.86 0.44 -8.19
N GLU A 133 21.15 0.85 -9.25
CA GLU A 133 20.54 2.17 -9.38
C GLU A 133 19.48 2.41 -8.30
N LEU A 134 18.60 1.44 -8.06
CA LEU A 134 17.62 1.50 -6.96
C LEU A 134 18.30 1.76 -5.61
N CYS A 135 19.36 1.01 -5.30
CA CYS A 135 20.14 1.22 -4.08
C CYS A 135 20.77 2.62 -4.01
N ASN A 136 21.29 3.11 -5.15
CA ASN A 136 21.91 4.43 -5.21
C ASN A 136 20.88 5.55 -4.99
N LEU A 137 19.70 5.45 -5.58
CA LEU A 137 18.61 6.41 -5.38
C LEU A 137 18.18 6.47 -3.91
N ILE A 138 18.07 5.33 -3.23
CA ILE A 138 17.77 5.30 -1.78
C ILE A 138 18.90 5.96 -0.98
N ARG A 139 20.17 5.71 -1.32
CA ARG A 139 21.34 6.35 -0.66
C ARG A 139 21.36 7.85 -0.92
N SER A 140 21.05 8.29 -2.14
CA SER A 140 20.96 9.72 -2.51
C SER A 140 19.91 10.42 -1.67
N PHE A 141 18.69 9.86 -1.58
CA PHE A 141 17.63 10.39 -0.72
C PHE A 141 18.10 10.57 0.74
N ILE A 142 18.74 9.55 1.32
CA ILE A 142 19.27 9.63 2.70
C ILE A 142 20.31 10.73 2.84
N SER A 143 21.23 10.87 1.86
CA SER A 143 22.34 11.83 1.96
C SER A 143 21.92 13.25 1.66
N GLU A 144 21.07 13.48 0.66
CA GLU A 144 20.61 14.82 0.23
C GLU A 144 19.73 15.46 1.30
N HIS A 145 18.84 14.67 1.89
CA HIS A 145 18.00 15.14 3.00
C HIS A 145 18.68 15.07 4.37
N LYS A 146 19.95 14.64 4.43
CA LYS A 146 20.73 14.52 5.69
C LYS A 146 19.99 13.72 6.77
N VAL A 147 19.34 12.63 6.37
CA VAL A 147 18.56 11.80 7.28
C VAL A 147 19.44 11.21 8.38
N ASP A 148 19.10 11.46 9.64
CA ASP A 148 19.77 10.78 10.76
C ASP A 148 19.33 9.33 10.84
N THR A 149 20.16 8.45 10.31
CA THR A 149 19.88 7.01 10.25
C THR A 149 20.08 6.27 11.58
N SER A 150 20.45 6.97 12.66
CA SER A 150 20.65 6.34 13.98
C SER A 150 19.38 5.68 14.52
N ASN A 151 18.21 6.21 14.16
CA ASN A 151 16.89 5.71 14.53
C ASN A 151 16.10 5.11 13.35
N LEU A 152 16.76 4.79 12.22
CA LEU A 152 16.12 4.12 11.10
C LEU A 152 15.82 2.66 11.45
N LEU A 153 14.54 2.32 11.54
CA LEU A 153 14.07 1.03 12.01
C LEU A 153 13.87 0.02 10.89
N ASN A 154 13.41 0.48 9.73
CA ASN A 154 13.17 -0.36 8.56
C ASN A 154 13.05 0.50 7.29
N ILE A 155 13.45 -0.09 6.16
CA ILE A 155 13.14 0.38 4.81
C ILE A 155 12.15 -0.63 4.22
N ASN A 156 11.03 -0.20 3.67
CA ASN A 156 10.16 -1.08 2.90
C ASN A 156 10.17 -0.68 1.43
N VAL A 157 10.25 -1.66 0.54
CA VAL A 157 10.22 -1.46 -0.91
C VAL A 157 9.00 -2.16 -1.47
N ASN A 158 8.03 -1.40 -1.95
CA ASN A 158 6.93 -1.92 -2.74
C ASN A 158 7.33 -1.94 -4.21
N MET A 159 7.03 -3.03 -4.91
CA MET A 159 7.36 -3.16 -6.32
C MET A 159 6.33 -3.99 -7.07
N PRO A 160 6.20 -3.78 -8.39
CA PRO A 160 5.29 -4.56 -9.22
C PRO A 160 5.63 -6.04 -9.24
N GLY A 161 4.62 -6.86 -9.51
CA GLY A 161 4.78 -8.29 -9.72
C GLY A 161 4.61 -9.13 -8.45
N ARG A 162 5.03 -10.38 -8.52
CA ARG A 162 4.78 -11.38 -7.47
C ARG A 162 5.87 -11.35 -6.42
N ILE A 163 5.53 -10.86 -5.25
CA ILE A 163 6.43 -10.71 -4.11
C ILE A 163 5.97 -11.60 -2.97
N ASN A 164 6.86 -12.48 -2.50
CA ASN A 164 6.68 -13.17 -1.23
C ASN A 164 7.25 -12.28 -0.11
N SER A 165 6.38 -11.56 0.54
CA SER A 165 6.76 -10.61 1.57
C SER A 165 7.25 -11.25 2.88
N LEU A 166 6.99 -12.54 3.10
CA LEU A 166 7.47 -13.29 4.27
C LEU A 166 8.94 -13.71 4.10
N THR A 167 9.31 -14.13 2.88
CA THR A 167 10.68 -14.60 2.58
C THR A 167 11.54 -13.53 1.91
N GLY A 168 10.94 -12.40 1.49
CA GLY A 168 11.64 -11.33 0.82
C GLY A 168 12.07 -11.64 -0.61
N HIS A 169 11.40 -12.62 -1.28
CA HIS A 169 11.71 -12.97 -2.67
C HIS A 169 10.78 -12.26 -3.66
N SER A 170 11.37 -11.83 -4.78
CA SER A 170 10.63 -11.39 -5.97
C SER A 170 10.62 -12.51 -7.02
N TYR A 171 9.45 -12.82 -7.56
CA TYR A 171 9.25 -13.84 -8.61
C TYR A 171 8.96 -13.21 -9.98
N THR A 172 9.21 -11.94 -10.13
CA THR A 172 9.00 -11.21 -11.39
C THR A 172 10.26 -10.47 -11.82
N PHE A 173 10.89 -9.73 -10.90
CA PHE A 173 12.11 -8.97 -11.17
C PHE A 173 13.28 -9.48 -10.33
N PHE A 174 14.50 -9.31 -10.82
CA PHE A 174 15.75 -9.66 -10.15
C PHE A 174 15.88 -11.16 -9.80
N GLN A 175 15.18 -12.04 -10.52
CA GLN A 175 15.14 -13.47 -10.22
C GLN A 175 16.53 -14.11 -10.30
N GLN A 176 17.32 -13.74 -11.32
CA GLN A 176 18.66 -14.29 -11.54
C GLN A 176 19.65 -13.92 -10.43
N LEU A 177 19.37 -12.85 -9.69
CA LEU A 177 20.22 -12.39 -8.59
C LEU A 177 19.92 -13.13 -7.27
N GLN A 178 18.77 -13.79 -7.16
CA GLN A 178 18.26 -14.42 -5.93
C GLN A 178 18.63 -15.91 -5.80
N LYS A 179 19.83 -16.32 -6.26
CA LYS A 179 20.24 -17.73 -6.23
C LYS A 179 20.53 -18.26 -4.83
N GLU A 180 21.15 -17.45 -3.98
CA GLU A 180 21.57 -17.83 -2.62
C GLU A 180 20.87 -17.00 -1.53
N MET A 181 20.37 -15.82 -1.88
CA MET A 181 19.79 -14.87 -0.95
C MET A 181 18.50 -14.30 -1.55
N SER A 182 17.52 -13.99 -0.71
CA SER A 182 16.33 -13.25 -1.15
C SER A 182 16.69 -11.82 -1.59
N LEU A 183 15.81 -11.19 -2.36
CA LEU A 183 16.01 -9.81 -2.78
C LEU A 183 16.08 -8.86 -1.55
N ALA A 184 15.28 -9.12 -0.51
CA ALA A 184 15.35 -8.37 0.74
C ALA A 184 16.73 -8.48 1.41
N GLU A 185 17.33 -9.68 1.44
CA GLU A 185 18.67 -9.88 2.00
C GLU A 185 19.76 -9.22 1.15
N ILE A 186 19.61 -9.23 -0.18
CA ILE A 186 20.52 -8.51 -1.09
C ILE A 186 20.46 -7.01 -0.80
N LEU A 187 19.26 -6.43 -0.77
CA LEU A 187 19.07 -5.01 -0.46
C LEU A 187 19.56 -4.66 0.95
N ASN A 188 19.32 -5.53 1.93
CA ASN A 188 19.86 -5.39 3.30
C ASN A 188 21.40 -5.26 3.29
N LYS A 189 22.06 -6.17 2.58
CA LYS A 189 23.52 -6.20 2.47
C LYS A 189 24.08 -4.96 1.76
N GLU A 190 23.41 -4.54 0.68
CA GLU A 190 23.83 -3.38 -0.10
C GLU A 190 23.60 -2.07 0.65
N LEU A 191 22.43 -1.88 1.25
CA LEU A 191 22.07 -0.62 1.94
C LEU A 191 22.63 -0.53 3.37
N GLY A 192 22.85 -1.67 4.01
CA GLY A 192 23.30 -1.73 5.41
C GLY A 192 22.17 -1.52 6.43
N PHE A 193 20.92 -1.53 6.01
CA PHE A 193 19.72 -1.36 6.85
C PHE A 193 18.79 -2.57 6.74
N ASN A 194 17.89 -2.72 7.69
CA ASN A 194 16.83 -3.72 7.56
C ASN A 194 15.87 -3.34 6.43
N VAL A 195 15.67 -4.25 5.46
CA VAL A 195 14.81 -4.03 4.29
C VAL A 195 13.73 -5.09 4.25
N SER A 196 12.51 -4.69 4.00
CA SER A 196 11.37 -5.56 3.70
C SER A 196 10.82 -5.27 2.31
N LEU A 197 10.17 -6.27 1.71
CA LEU A 197 9.56 -6.13 0.39
C LEU A 197 8.06 -6.39 0.46
N ASP A 198 7.31 -5.70 -0.39
CA ASP A 198 5.92 -6.06 -0.65
C ASP A 198 5.52 -5.75 -2.10
N ASN A 199 4.31 -6.17 -2.47
CA ASN A 199 3.75 -5.86 -3.77
C ASN A 199 3.17 -4.42 -3.78
N ASP A 200 3.27 -3.73 -4.92
CA ASP A 200 2.78 -2.37 -5.15
C ASP A 200 1.29 -2.17 -4.79
N THR A 201 0.43 -3.05 -5.30
CA THR A 201 -1.02 -2.98 -5.05
C THR A 201 -1.37 -3.20 -3.58
N ARG A 202 -0.65 -4.11 -2.89
CA ARG A 202 -0.82 -4.28 -1.44
C ARG A 202 -0.35 -3.04 -0.67
N GLY A 203 0.71 -2.39 -1.13
CA GLY A 203 1.15 -1.11 -0.60
C GLY A 203 0.08 -0.04 -0.73
N MET A 204 -0.45 0.18 -1.93
CA MET A 204 -1.53 1.12 -2.18
C MET A 204 -2.77 0.84 -1.32
N ALA A 205 -3.15 -0.44 -1.22
CA ALA A 205 -4.27 -0.88 -0.38
C ALA A 205 -4.07 -0.51 1.09
N TYR A 206 -2.86 -0.72 1.61
CA TYR A 206 -2.55 -0.42 2.99
C TYR A 206 -2.44 1.08 3.26
N GLY A 207 -1.96 1.86 2.29
CA GLY A 207 -1.97 3.33 2.35
C GLY A 207 -3.39 3.88 2.47
N GLU A 208 -4.28 3.49 1.56
CA GLU A 208 -5.69 3.92 1.57
C GLU A 208 -6.43 3.43 2.82
N TYR A 209 -6.10 2.23 3.30
CA TYR A 209 -6.68 1.69 4.52
C TYR A 209 -6.30 2.51 5.76
N THR A 210 -5.03 2.90 5.87
CA THR A 210 -4.50 3.51 7.10
C THR A 210 -4.54 5.04 7.10
N GLN A 211 -4.39 5.68 5.94
CA GLN A 211 -4.27 7.14 5.81
C GLN A 211 -5.21 7.75 4.76
N GLY A 212 -5.90 6.92 3.98
CA GLY A 212 -6.77 7.37 2.90
C GLY A 212 -8.25 7.28 3.25
N VAL A 213 -9.07 6.86 2.27
CA VAL A 213 -10.53 6.90 2.31
C VAL A 213 -11.19 6.11 3.45
N THR A 214 -10.49 5.17 4.07
CA THR A 214 -10.97 4.40 5.23
C THR A 214 -10.29 4.80 6.54
N ALA A 215 -9.36 5.77 6.53
CA ALA A 215 -8.69 6.24 7.73
C ALA A 215 -9.70 6.72 8.79
N GLY A 216 -9.52 6.27 10.04
CA GLY A 216 -10.42 6.64 11.15
C GLY A 216 -11.82 5.99 11.11
N SER A 217 -12.10 5.10 10.14
CA SER A 217 -13.33 4.29 10.14
C SER A 217 -13.12 2.97 10.89
N ASP A 218 -14.24 2.32 11.27
CA ASP A 218 -14.24 1.00 11.91
C ASP A 218 -14.13 -0.16 10.89
N ALA A 219 -13.97 0.15 9.59
CA ALA A 219 -13.89 -0.86 8.54
C ALA A 219 -12.67 -1.78 8.75
N LYS A 220 -12.90 -3.10 8.77
CA LYS A 220 -11.88 -4.12 8.95
C LYS A 220 -11.67 -5.01 7.74
N ASN A 221 -12.70 -5.14 6.88
CA ASN A 221 -12.67 -5.94 5.68
C ASN A 221 -12.79 -5.02 4.46
N VAL A 222 -11.69 -4.82 3.77
CA VAL A 222 -11.58 -3.86 2.67
C VAL A 222 -10.98 -4.55 1.45
N LEU A 223 -11.56 -4.32 0.29
CA LEU A 223 -11.00 -4.70 -1.00
C LEU A 223 -10.53 -3.45 -1.72
N TYR A 224 -9.28 -3.42 -2.14
CA TYR A 224 -8.70 -2.33 -2.92
C TYR A 224 -8.40 -2.81 -4.34
N LEU A 225 -8.95 -2.14 -5.33
CA LEU A 225 -8.70 -2.42 -6.75
C LEU A 225 -7.72 -1.39 -7.31
N ASN A 226 -6.56 -1.85 -7.76
CA ASN A 226 -5.60 -1.02 -8.49
C ASN A 226 -5.94 -1.07 -9.98
N LEU A 227 -6.64 -0.04 -10.46
CA LEU A 227 -7.01 0.16 -11.85
C LEU A 227 -6.02 1.13 -12.49
N SER A 228 -4.87 0.61 -12.91
CA SER A 228 -3.85 1.34 -13.67
C SER A 228 -3.71 0.70 -15.06
N TRP A 229 -2.51 0.59 -15.63
CA TRP A 229 -2.33 -0.18 -16.87
C TRP A 229 -2.83 -1.62 -16.75
N GLY A 230 -2.58 -2.27 -15.62
CA GLY A 230 -3.11 -3.58 -15.26
C GLY A 230 -4.31 -3.50 -14.31
N LEU A 231 -4.62 -4.65 -13.70
CA LEU A 231 -5.63 -4.80 -12.66
C LEU A 231 -5.05 -5.59 -11.49
N GLY A 232 -4.94 -4.96 -10.33
CA GLY A 232 -4.51 -5.58 -9.08
C GLY A 232 -5.61 -5.56 -8.03
N LEU A 233 -5.50 -6.45 -7.02
CA LEU A 233 -6.39 -6.50 -5.87
C LEU A 233 -5.58 -6.60 -4.59
N GLY A 234 -5.74 -5.63 -3.70
CA GLY A 234 -5.33 -5.70 -2.31
C GLY A 234 -6.51 -6.14 -1.44
N ILE A 235 -6.25 -7.06 -0.51
CA ILE A 235 -7.26 -7.63 0.37
C ILE A 235 -6.87 -7.35 1.81
N ILE A 236 -7.75 -6.73 2.57
CA ILE A 236 -7.60 -6.49 4.01
C ILE A 236 -8.74 -7.23 4.70
N LEU A 237 -8.41 -8.12 5.63
CA LEU A 237 -9.35 -8.89 6.44
C LEU A 237 -8.98 -8.71 7.92
N ASP A 238 -9.97 -8.43 8.75
CA ASP A 238 -9.79 -8.15 10.18
C ASP A 238 -8.70 -7.08 10.46
N GLY A 239 -8.64 -6.05 9.59
CA GLY A 239 -7.67 -4.96 9.69
C GLY A 239 -6.24 -5.32 9.26
N LYS A 240 -6.02 -6.49 8.67
CA LYS A 240 -4.71 -6.99 8.24
C LYS A 240 -4.68 -7.29 6.76
N ILE A 241 -3.54 -6.99 6.11
CA ILE A 241 -3.33 -7.40 4.73
C ILE A 241 -3.33 -8.93 4.65
N TYR A 242 -4.20 -9.44 3.81
CA TYR A 242 -4.25 -10.86 3.48
C TYR A 242 -3.27 -11.17 2.34
N THR A 243 -2.24 -11.95 2.63
CA THR A 243 -1.19 -12.30 1.66
C THR A 243 -1.34 -13.71 1.08
N GLY A 244 -2.22 -14.53 1.64
CA GLY A 244 -2.30 -15.94 1.32
C GLY A 244 -1.07 -16.71 1.82
N LYS A 245 -0.93 -17.97 1.42
CA LYS A 245 0.14 -18.88 1.89
C LYS A 245 1.55 -18.37 1.56
N SER A 246 1.74 -17.79 0.38
CA SER A 246 3.08 -17.48 -0.16
C SER A 246 3.19 -16.04 -0.68
N GLY A 247 2.29 -15.16 -0.26
CA GLY A 247 2.31 -13.75 -0.68
C GLY A 247 1.68 -13.50 -2.06
N PHE A 248 0.88 -14.43 -2.60
CA PHE A 248 0.31 -14.33 -3.94
C PHE A 248 -1.22 -14.21 -3.95
N SER A 249 -1.83 -13.77 -2.84
CA SER A 249 -3.25 -13.43 -2.86
C SER A 249 -3.48 -12.15 -3.68
N GLY A 250 -4.68 -12.02 -4.24
CA GLY A 250 -5.05 -10.80 -4.96
C GLY A 250 -4.69 -10.80 -6.45
N GLU A 251 -4.28 -11.93 -7.03
CA GLU A 251 -4.00 -12.08 -8.48
C GLU A 251 -5.28 -12.02 -9.34
N PHE A 252 -6.20 -11.12 -8.99
CA PHE A 252 -7.53 -10.96 -9.59
C PHE A 252 -7.48 -10.64 -11.08
N GLY A 253 -6.54 -9.78 -11.49
CA GLY A 253 -6.33 -9.45 -12.90
C GLY A 253 -5.97 -10.66 -13.77
N HIS A 254 -5.48 -11.75 -13.18
CA HIS A 254 -5.08 -12.96 -13.89
C HIS A 254 -6.11 -14.09 -13.85
N MET A 255 -7.30 -13.85 -13.28
CA MET A 255 -8.40 -14.80 -13.41
C MET A 255 -8.81 -14.94 -14.88
N SER A 256 -8.77 -16.16 -15.42
CA SER A 256 -9.19 -16.46 -16.79
C SER A 256 -10.70 -16.64 -16.84
N ILE A 257 -11.41 -15.55 -17.13
CA ILE A 257 -12.89 -15.49 -17.10
C ILE A 257 -13.49 -15.03 -18.42
N PHE A 258 -12.67 -14.47 -19.30
CA PHE A 258 -13.11 -14.06 -20.64
C PHE A 258 -12.69 -15.09 -21.68
N ASP A 259 -13.65 -15.47 -22.54
CA ASP A 259 -13.39 -16.33 -23.68
C ASP A 259 -12.86 -15.48 -24.84
N ASN A 260 -11.58 -15.09 -24.73
CA ASN A 260 -10.87 -14.34 -25.75
C ASN A 260 -9.44 -14.87 -25.92
N GLU A 261 -8.86 -14.63 -27.11
CA GLU A 261 -7.51 -15.07 -27.49
C GLU A 261 -6.42 -14.02 -27.17
N ILE A 262 -6.75 -12.97 -26.39
CA ILE A 262 -5.80 -11.90 -26.06
C ILE A 262 -4.76 -12.44 -25.08
N LEU A 263 -3.50 -12.37 -25.50
CA LEU A 263 -2.38 -12.82 -24.67
C LEU A 263 -2.13 -11.81 -23.54
N CYS A 264 -2.21 -12.30 -22.31
CA CYS A 264 -1.85 -11.53 -21.14
C CYS A 264 -0.32 -11.54 -20.95
N PRO A 265 0.30 -10.48 -20.38
CA PRO A 265 1.74 -10.48 -20.01
C PRO A 265 2.17 -11.66 -19.10
N CYS A 266 1.24 -12.28 -18.39
CA CYS A 266 1.53 -13.49 -17.62
C CYS A 266 1.68 -14.78 -18.45
N GLY A 267 1.52 -14.69 -19.78
CA GLY A 267 1.62 -15.82 -20.71
C GLY A 267 0.33 -16.62 -20.92
N LYS A 268 -0.78 -16.24 -20.27
CA LYS A 268 -2.09 -16.92 -20.40
C LYS A 268 -3.06 -16.07 -21.22
N LYS A 269 -4.16 -16.69 -21.70
CA LYS A 269 -5.24 -16.01 -22.41
C LYS A 269 -6.49 -15.89 -21.51
N GLY A 270 -7.40 -14.96 -21.87
CA GLY A 270 -8.66 -14.77 -21.17
C GLY A 270 -8.55 -14.15 -19.77
N CYS A 271 -7.36 -13.63 -19.39
CA CYS A 271 -7.17 -12.96 -18.10
C CYS A 271 -8.05 -11.70 -18.01
N MET A 272 -8.58 -11.43 -16.83
CA MET A 272 -9.47 -10.29 -16.58
C MET A 272 -8.85 -8.96 -17.01
N GLN A 273 -7.58 -8.72 -16.73
CA GLN A 273 -6.91 -7.47 -17.11
C GLN A 273 -6.79 -7.24 -18.61
N THR A 274 -7.02 -8.26 -19.46
CA THR A 274 -7.05 -8.06 -20.92
C THR A 274 -8.33 -7.37 -21.41
N GLU A 275 -9.37 -7.32 -20.56
CA GLU A 275 -10.67 -6.69 -20.84
C GLU A 275 -11.02 -5.58 -19.85
N ILE A 276 -10.24 -5.44 -18.76
CA ILE A 276 -10.46 -4.48 -17.66
C ILE A 276 -9.11 -3.86 -17.29
N GLY A 277 -9.08 -2.53 -17.15
CA GLY A 277 -7.86 -1.77 -16.85
C GLY A 277 -7.36 -0.95 -18.02
N GLY A 278 -6.28 -0.21 -17.83
CA GLY A 278 -5.75 0.77 -18.77
C GLY A 278 -5.33 0.19 -20.11
N LEU A 279 -4.72 -1.01 -20.13
CA LEU A 279 -4.36 -1.69 -21.39
C LEU A 279 -5.58 -2.02 -22.24
N ALA A 280 -6.67 -2.47 -21.61
CA ALA A 280 -7.93 -2.74 -22.30
C ALA A 280 -8.56 -1.45 -22.82
N LEU A 281 -8.57 -0.40 -21.98
CA LEU A 281 -9.08 0.92 -22.34
C LEU A 281 -8.33 1.50 -23.54
N HIS A 282 -7.00 1.53 -23.47
CA HIS A 282 -6.15 1.99 -24.57
C HIS A 282 -6.39 1.20 -25.87
N ARG A 283 -6.40 -0.13 -25.80
CA ARG A 283 -6.61 -1.01 -26.94
C ARG A 283 -7.96 -0.75 -27.61
N VAL A 284 -9.04 -0.69 -26.84
CA VAL A 284 -10.39 -0.48 -27.40
C VAL A 284 -10.54 0.91 -27.99
N LEU A 285 -10.03 1.96 -27.32
CA LEU A 285 -10.04 3.33 -27.83
C LEU A 285 -9.29 3.44 -29.16
N THR A 286 -8.07 2.93 -29.22
CA THR A 286 -7.26 3.00 -30.47
C THR A 286 -7.91 2.21 -31.61
N GLN A 287 -8.57 1.08 -31.34
CA GLN A 287 -9.33 0.33 -32.36
C GLN A 287 -10.55 1.11 -32.88
N ARG A 288 -11.30 1.79 -32.00
CA ARG A 288 -12.47 2.58 -32.36
C ARG A 288 -12.06 3.85 -33.15
N ILE A 289 -10.98 4.52 -32.71
CA ILE A 289 -10.42 5.67 -33.49
C ILE A 289 -9.95 5.23 -34.87
N ALA A 290 -9.26 4.07 -34.97
CA ALA A 290 -8.84 3.52 -36.26
C ALA A 290 -10.01 3.16 -37.17
N ALA A 291 -11.17 2.83 -36.61
CA ALA A 291 -12.41 2.58 -37.33
C ALA A 291 -13.12 3.87 -37.76
N GLY A 292 -12.59 5.06 -37.46
CA GLY A 292 -13.10 6.36 -37.87
C GLY A 292 -14.01 7.05 -36.85
N GLU A 293 -14.09 6.53 -35.59
CA GLU A 293 -14.87 7.22 -34.58
C GLU A 293 -14.09 8.44 -34.04
N GLY A 294 -14.81 9.55 -33.83
CA GLY A 294 -14.22 10.81 -33.39
C GLY A 294 -13.89 10.84 -31.91
N SER A 295 -12.70 11.34 -31.55
CA SER A 295 -12.25 11.61 -30.22
C SER A 295 -11.26 12.78 -30.20
N VAL A 296 -11.11 13.48 -29.10
CA VAL A 296 -10.04 14.48 -28.93
C VAL A 296 -8.65 13.84 -29.08
N LEU A 297 -8.53 12.52 -28.88
CA LEU A 297 -7.30 11.75 -29.06
C LEU A 297 -6.97 11.37 -30.47
N SER A 298 -7.90 11.63 -31.47
CA SER A 298 -7.70 11.24 -32.85
C SER A 298 -6.48 11.91 -33.51
N ASP A 299 -6.16 13.15 -33.13
CA ASP A 299 -4.99 13.85 -33.64
C ASP A 299 -3.67 13.22 -33.20
N LEU A 300 -3.58 12.80 -31.93
CA LEU A 300 -2.41 12.08 -31.39
C LEU A 300 -2.24 10.75 -32.12
N TYR A 301 -3.34 9.99 -32.27
CA TYR A 301 -3.35 8.72 -32.98
C TYR A 301 -2.89 8.86 -34.44
N ASN A 302 -3.45 9.81 -35.17
CA ASN A 302 -3.15 10.02 -36.62
C ASN A 302 -1.70 10.48 -36.87
N LYS A 303 -1.10 11.17 -35.89
CA LYS A 303 0.33 11.56 -35.91
C LYS A 303 1.26 10.42 -35.50
N GLY A 304 0.74 9.23 -35.17
CA GLY A 304 1.53 8.10 -34.69
C GLY A 304 2.19 8.35 -33.30
N GLN A 305 1.65 9.31 -32.53
CA GLN A 305 2.12 9.61 -31.20
C GLN A 305 1.56 8.59 -30.19
N ASN A 306 2.33 8.29 -29.15
CA ASN A 306 1.87 7.38 -28.10
C ASN A 306 0.78 8.05 -27.26
N ILE A 307 -0.39 7.43 -27.18
CA ILE A 307 -1.47 7.86 -26.29
C ILE A 307 -1.18 7.27 -24.90
N THR A 308 -0.95 8.13 -23.93
CA THR A 308 -0.68 7.71 -22.55
C THR A 308 -1.98 7.49 -21.76
N LEU A 309 -1.87 6.82 -20.62
CA LEU A 309 -3.03 6.67 -19.72
C LEU A 309 -3.50 8.02 -19.17
N SER A 310 -2.59 8.98 -18.99
CA SER A 310 -2.92 10.36 -18.60
C SER A 310 -3.77 11.05 -19.67
N ASP A 311 -3.38 10.95 -20.95
CA ASP A 311 -4.15 11.55 -22.04
C ASP A 311 -5.60 11.02 -22.10
N ILE A 312 -5.75 9.71 -21.84
CA ILE A 312 -7.08 9.08 -21.81
C ILE A 312 -7.90 9.57 -20.60
N ILE A 313 -7.26 9.65 -19.42
CA ILE A 313 -7.91 10.17 -18.21
C ILE A 313 -8.33 11.63 -18.39
N ASP A 314 -7.46 12.44 -18.98
CA ASP A 314 -7.76 13.85 -19.26
C ASP A 314 -8.90 13.98 -20.27
N ALA A 315 -8.93 13.16 -21.33
CA ALA A 315 -10.03 13.12 -22.27
C ALA A 315 -11.37 12.73 -21.60
N ILE A 316 -11.36 11.75 -20.70
CA ILE A 316 -12.54 11.35 -19.92
C ILE A 316 -13.03 12.51 -19.05
N ASN A 317 -12.12 13.17 -18.34
CA ASN A 317 -12.45 14.28 -17.46
C ASN A 317 -12.93 15.54 -18.20
N HIS A 318 -12.60 15.65 -19.51
CA HIS A 318 -13.16 16.65 -20.44
C HIS A 318 -14.36 16.14 -21.25
N GLU A 319 -14.96 15.04 -20.79
CA GLU A 319 -16.20 14.48 -21.32
C GLU A 319 -16.12 14.04 -22.81
N ASP A 320 -14.97 13.55 -23.27
CA ASP A 320 -14.87 12.91 -24.58
C ASP A 320 -15.80 11.70 -24.63
N VAL A 321 -16.78 11.75 -25.56
CA VAL A 321 -17.85 10.76 -25.62
C VAL A 321 -17.32 9.35 -25.86
N LEU A 322 -16.34 9.20 -26.77
CA LEU A 322 -15.76 7.90 -27.08
C LEU A 322 -15.05 7.31 -25.86
N CYS A 323 -14.26 8.13 -25.16
CA CYS A 323 -13.54 7.71 -23.95
C CYS A 323 -14.49 7.33 -22.82
N LEU A 324 -15.58 8.10 -22.62
CA LEU A 324 -16.63 7.80 -21.63
C LEU A 324 -17.35 6.48 -21.93
N GLU A 325 -17.72 6.21 -23.17
CA GLU A 325 -18.38 4.95 -23.57
C GLU A 325 -17.51 3.73 -23.32
N VAL A 326 -16.20 3.83 -23.64
CA VAL A 326 -15.27 2.72 -23.42
C VAL A 326 -15.04 2.51 -21.92
N LEU A 327 -14.92 3.59 -21.14
CA LEU A 327 -14.78 3.50 -19.68
C LEU A 327 -16.03 2.88 -19.03
N ASP A 328 -17.24 3.28 -19.45
CA ASP A 328 -18.50 2.70 -18.96
C ASP A 328 -18.56 1.19 -19.25
N SER A 329 -18.21 0.78 -20.46
CA SER A 329 -18.16 -0.64 -20.83
C SER A 329 -17.19 -1.44 -19.94
N ILE A 330 -16.01 -0.89 -19.65
CA ILE A 330 -15.01 -1.50 -18.77
C ILE A 330 -15.52 -1.53 -17.32
N GLY A 331 -16.10 -0.45 -16.84
CA GLY A 331 -16.70 -0.35 -15.52
C GLY A 331 -17.80 -1.39 -15.30
N ARG A 332 -18.65 -1.63 -16.30
CA ARG A 332 -19.68 -2.69 -16.24
C ARG A 332 -19.08 -4.09 -16.19
N LYS A 333 -18.04 -4.36 -16.99
CA LYS A 333 -17.32 -5.65 -16.93
C LYS A 333 -16.70 -5.87 -15.56
N LEU A 334 -16.04 -4.83 -14.99
CA LEU A 334 -15.48 -4.86 -13.63
C LEU A 334 -16.56 -5.12 -12.58
N GLY A 335 -17.67 -4.37 -12.62
CA GLY A 335 -18.76 -4.48 -11.65
C GLY A 335 -19.32 -5.90 -11.56
N ARG A 336 -19.44 -6.60 -12.71
CA ARG A 336 -19.90 -8.00 -12.73
C ARG A 336 -18.97 -8.94 -11.98
N GLN A 337 -17.65 -8.78 -12.14
CA GLN A 337 -16.69 -9.64 -11.46
C GLN A 337 -16.52 -9.26 -9.98
N LEU A 338 -16.58 -7.95 -9.70
CA LEU A 338 -16.54 -7.43 -8.35
C LEU A 338 -17.72 -7.92 -7.50
N ALA A 339 -18.91 -8.04 -8.09
CA ALA A 339 -20.09 -8.61 -7.41
C ALA A 339 -19.80 -10.02 -6.87
N GLY A 340 -19.04 -10.83 -7.61
CA GLY A 340 -18.59 -12.15 -7.13
C GLY A 340 -17.68 -12.05 -5.90
N LEU A 341 -16.72 -11.13 -5.91
CA LEU A 341 -15.84 -10.90 -4.74
C LEU A 341 -16.61 -10.39 -3.53
N ILE A 342 -17.55 -9.46 -3.75
CA ILE A 342 -18.40 -8.92 -2.68
C ILE A 342 -19.24 -10.05 -2.04
N ASN A 343 -19.82 -10.94 -2.84
CA ASN A 343 -20.56 -12.10 -2.32
C ASN A 343 -19.70 -13.10 -1.55
N ILE A 344 -18.37 -13.16 -1.84
CA ILE A 344 -17.45 -14.10 -1.18
C ILE A 344 -16.89 -13.49 0.12
N PHE A 345 -16.46 -12.22 0.09
CA PHE A 345 -15.75 -11.60 1.20
C PHE A 345 -16.63 -10.76 2.11
N ASN A 346 -17.82 -10.33 1.65
CA ASN A 346 -18.71 -9.39 2.35
C ASN A 346 -17.94 -8.22 2.99
N PRO A 347 -17.18 -7.42 2.18
CA PRO A 347 -16.36 -6.33 2.71
C PRO A 347 -17.25 -5.14 3.12
N GLU A 348 -16.82 -4.37 4.13
CA GLU A 348 -17.48 -3.10 4.45
C GLU A 348 -17.21 -2.04 3.36
N VAL A 349 -16.01 -2.07 2.77
CA VAL A 349 -15.61 -1.09 1.75
C VAL A 349 -14.88 -1.76 0.59
N VAL A 350 -15.26 -1.38 -0.62
CA VAL A 350 -14.48 -1.59 -1.83
C VAL A 350 -13.92 -0.24 -2.27
N ILE A 351 -12.60 -0.16 -2.45
CA ILE A 351 -11.90 1.04 -2.90
C ILE A 351 -11.50 0.87 -4.36
N LEU A 352 -11.96 1.76 -5.22
CA LEU A 352 -11.49 1.88 -6.61
C LEU A 352 -10.31 2.84 -6.62
N GLY A 353 -9.13 2.33 -6.83
CA GLY A 353 -7.86 3.06 -6.83
C GLY A 353 -7.07 2.85 -8.12
N GLY A 354 -5.80 3.24 -8.10
CA GLY A 354 -4.94 3.28 -9.29
C GLY A 354 -5.20 4.51 -10.15
N ALA A 355 -4.55 4.58 -11.30
CA ALA A 355 -4.61 5.77 -12.16
C ALA A 355 -6.03 6.10 -12.63
N LEU A 356 -6.83 5.08 -12.98
CA LEU A 356 -8.21 5.30 -13.46
C LEU A 356 -9.15 5.83 -12.37
N ALA A 357 -8.78 5.76 -11.09
CA ALA A 357 -9.57 6.38 -10.02
C ALA A 357 -9.70 7.90 -10.19
N ALA A 358 -8.76 8.54 -10.90
CA ALA A 358 -8.82 9.96 -11.22
C ALA A 358 -10.01 10.35 -12.13
N THR A 359 -10.69 9.39 -12.76
CA THR A 359 -11.93 9.62 -13.52
C THR A 359 -13.17 9.67 -12.61
N GLY A 360 -13.02 9.43 -11.30
CA GLY A 360 -14.04 9.65 -10.29
C GLY A 360 -15.35 8.90 -10.55
N GLU A 361 -16.44 9.65 -10.61
CA GLU A 361 -17.79 9.12 -10.77
C GLU A 361 -18.01 8.42 -12.12
N PHE A 362 -17.29 8.82 -13.18
CA PHE A 362 -17.37 8.17 -14.49
C PHE A 362 -16.98 6.70 -14.42
N LEU A 363 -16.05 6.33 -13.51
CA LEU A 363 -15.71 4.95 -13.23
C LEU A 363 -16.65 4.33 -12.19
N ARG A 364 -16.92 5.04 -11.07
CA ARG A 364 -17.63 4.47 -9.93
C ARG A 364 -19.07 4.09 -10.25
N LEU A 365 -19.83 4.96 -10.93
CA LEU A 365 -21.25 4.74 -11.16
C LEU A 365 -21.55 3.50 -12.02
N PRO A 366 -20.88 3.24 -13.16
CA PRO A 366 -21.07 2.02 -13.92
C PRO A 366 -20.75 0.76 -13.09
N VAL A 367 -19.65 0.79 -12.31
CA VAL A 367 -19.27 -0.33 -11.44
C VAL A 367 -20.36 -0.59 -10.40
N GLU A 368 -20.79 0.43 -9.66
CA GLU A 368 -21.77 0.31 -8.60
C GLU A 368 -23.13 -0.18 -9.11
N THR A 369 -23.58 0.33 -10.25
CA THR A 369 -24.84 -0.08 -10.88
C THR A 369 -24.85 -1.59 -11.15
N ILE A 370 -23.76 -2.11 -11.70
CA ILE A 370 -23.65 -3.53 -12.03
C ILE A 370 -23.43 -4.38 -10.78
N VAL A 371 -22.66 -3.91 -9.81
CA VAL A 371 -22.51 -4.59 -8.52
C VAL A 371 -23.89 -4.80 -7.87
N ARG A 372 -24.72 -3.78 -7.80
CA ARG A 372 -26.09 -3.88 -7.25
C ARG A 372 -26.98 -4.87 -8.01
N THR A 373 -26.72 -5.06 -9.31
CA THR A 373 -27.49 -6.00 -10.15
C THR A 373 -27.13 -7.46 -9.86
N TYR A 374 -25.87 -7.76 -9.56
CA TYR A 374 -25.34 -9.13 -9.49
C TYR A 374 -24.95 -9.58 -8.08
N THR A 375 -24.97 -8.69 -7.09
CA THR A 375 -24.72 -9.05 -5.69
C THR A 375 -26.05 -9.34 -4.97
N LEU A 376 -26.03 -10.26 -4.00
CA LEU A 376 -27.18 -10.48 -3.12
C LEU A 376 -27.52 -9.18 -2.38
N ASN A 377 -28.80 -8.79 -2.35
CA ASN A 377 -29.24 -7.51 -1.79
C ASN A 377 -28.75 -7.26 -0.37
N VAL A 378 -28.76 -8.30 0.49
CA VAL A 378 -28.29 -8.21 1.87
C VAL A 378 -26.79 -7.88 1.93
N VAL A 379 -25.98 -8.49 1.08
CA VAL A 379 -24.53 -8.27 1.01
C VAL A 379 -24.20 -6.92 0.37
N SER A 380 -24.94 -6.55 -0.69
CA SER A 380 -24.78 -5.26 -1.36
C SER A 380 -25.08 -4.07 -0.45
N ASN A 381 -26.01 -4.24 0.49
CA ASN A 381 -26.34 -3.19 1.46
C ASN A 381 -25.29 -2.99 2.55
N ASP A 382 -24.48 -4.02 2.84
CA ASP A 382 -23.39 -3.98 3.81
C ASP A 382 -22.11 -3.35 3.22
N THR A 383 -22.00 -3.28 1.89
CA THR A 383 -20.79 -2.86 1.19
C THR A 383 -20.94 -1.46 0.59
N SER A 384 -19.97 -0.59 0.82
CA SER A 384 -19.84 0.70 0.13
C SER A 384 -18.71 0.68 -0.90
N ILE A 385 -18.93 1.30 -2.07
CA ILE A 385 -17.91 1.47 -3.11
C ILE A 385 -17.43 2.92 -3.09
N LYS A 386 -16.13 3.11 -2.88
CA LYS A 386 -15.50 4.42 -2.75
C LYS A 386 -14.36 4.60 -3.75
N ILE A 387 -14.10 5.84 -4.13
CA ILE A 387 -12.89 6.21 -4.88
C ILE A 387 -11.75 6.43 -3.88
N ALA A 388 -10.56 5.98 -4.24
CA ALA A 388 -9.32 6.23 -3.51
C ALA A 388 -9.04 7.74 -3.37
N THR A 389 -8.50 8.16 -2.24
CA THR A 389 -8.25 9.59 -1.95
C THR A 389 -6.78 9.99 -1.99
N LEU A 390 -5.87 9.06 -1.79
CA LEU A 390 -4.43 9.34 -1.79
C LEU A 390 -3.83 9.47 -3.21
N GLY A 391 -4.53 8.97 -4.23
CA GLY A 391 -4.06 9.05 -5.61
C GLY A 391 -2.65 8.47 -5.78
N LYS A 392 -1.72 9.27 -6.33
CA LYS A 392 -0.32 8.86 -6.56
C LYS A 392 0.48 8.63 -5.26
N GLU A 393 0.01 9.15 -4.13
CA GLU A 393 0.70 9.04 -2.84
C GLU A 393 0.45 7.68 -2.17
N ALA A 394 -0.59 6.95 -2.60
CA ALA A 394 -1.03 5.71 -1.95
C ALA A 394 0.08 4.66 -1.83
N GLY A 395 0.89 4.47 -2.87
CA GLY A 395 2.00 3.51 -2.89
C GLY A 395 3.10 3.87 -1.90
N LEU A 396 3.52 5.15 -1.89
CA LEU A 396 4.55 5.66 -0.99
C LEU A 396 4.11 5.61 0.48
N ILE A 397 2.94 6.18 0.78
CA ILE A 397 2.37 6.17 2.13
C ILE A 397 2.21 4.73 2.62
N GLY A 398 1.65 3.86 1.77
CA GLY A 398 1.51 2.45 2.10
C GLY A 398 2.85 1.76 2.36
N SER A 399 3.89 2.07 1.59
CA SER A 399 5.24 1.55 1.82
C SER A 399 5.79 1.98 3.18
N CYS A 400 5.67 3.25 3.54
CA CYS A 400 6.05 3.77 4.86
C CYS A 400 5.29 3.06 6.00
N MET A 401 3.96 2.94 5.85
CA MET A 401 3.12 2.27 6.85
C MET A 401 3.42 0.78 6.98
N MET A 402 3.73 0.10 5.86
CA MET A 402 4.20 -1.28 5.87
C MET A 402 5.55 -1.44 6.56
N ALA A 403 6.50 -0.51 6.33
CA ALA A 403 7.78 -0.52 7.03
C ALA A 403 7.60 -0.55 8.55
N ARG A 404 6.65 0.25 9.08
CA ARG A 404 6.28 0.29 10.50
C ARG A 404 5.58 -1.00 10.94
N SER A 405 4.57 -1.44 10.19
CA SER A 405 3.78 -2.64 10.50
C SER A 405 4.65 -3.91 10.54
N ARG A 406 5.60 -4.06 9.63
CA ARG A 406 6.55 -5.17 9.62
C ARG A 406 7.43 -5.23 10.86
N ARG A 407 7.68 -4.08 11.50
CA ARG A 407 8.53 -4.00 12.68
C ARG A 407 7.77 -4.22 13.99
N PHE A 408 6.54 -3.75 14.09
CA PHE A 408 5.75 -3.73 15.31
C PHE A 408 4.37 -4.39 15.19
N GLY A 409 3.95 -4.75 13.98
CA GLY A 409 2.69 -5.45 13.78
C GLY A 409 2.72 -6.82 14.46
N LYS A 410 1.55 -7.31 14.89
CA LYS A 410 1.40 -8.69 15.35
C LYS A 410 1.79 -9.59 14.17
N THR A 411 2.96 -10.21 14.24
CA THR A 411 3.30 -11.34 13.39
C THR A 411 2.24 -12.41 13.64
N ASN A 412 1.56 -12.82 12.57
CA ASN A 412 0.65 -13.98 12.62
C ASN A 412 1.41 -15.25 12.97
#